data_cb3ce5997e7bb46efd86a82fb8f271f3
#
_entry.id   cb3ce5997e7bb46efd86a82fb8f271f3
#
_cell.length_a   1.000
_cell.length_b   1.000
_cell.length_c   1.000
_cell.angle_alpha   90.00
_cell.angle_beta   90.00
_cell.angle_gamma   90.00
#
_symmetry.space_group_name_H-M   'P 1'
#
loop_
_entity.id
_entity.type
_entity.pdbx_description
1 polymer ?
#
loop_
_entity_poly.entity_id
_entity_poly.type
_entity_poly.pdbx_seq_one_letter_code
_entity_poly.pdbx_strand_id
1 'polypeptide(L)'
;NKTILKALIDAGADVNAKDDRGRTALMRACLLGQDRCVEVLLDAGAKINDQDEVGRSALMEACIAFKRDTIHLLLERNADVNLFDNNGVTALMRAAYGGYPSLVEKLLAYGADKDMTDKQGRVALDYVREHNRAQLEPILR
;
A
#
# COMPACT_ATOMS: atom_id res chain seq x y z
N ASN A 1 18.20 -7.99 -3.42
CA ASN A 1 19.50 -7.35 -3.21
C ASN A 1 19.57 -6.01 -3.93
N LYS A 2 19.75 -4.94 -3.17
CA LYS A 2 19.83 -3.54 -3.65
C LYS A 2 20.91 -3.36 -4.72
N THR A 3 22.07 -3.95 -4.54
CA THR A 3 23.21 -3.78 -5.45
C THR A 3 22.94 -4.38 -6.82
N ILE A 4 22.36 -5.59 -6.88
CA ILE A 4 21.98 -6.25 -8.13
C ILE A 4 20.86 -5.45 -8.82
N LEU A 5 19.88 -5.02 -8.07
CA LEU A 5 18.76 -4.22 -8.60
C LEU A 5 19.29 -2.93 -9.24
N LYS A 6 20.18 -2.20 -8.54
CA LYS A 6 20.76 -0.97 -9.07
C LYS A 6 21.56 -1.22 -10.35
N ALA A 7 22.33 -2.30 -10.40
CA ALA A 7 23.11 -2.66 -11.59
C ALA A 7 22.19 -2.95 -12.79
N LEU A 8 21.06 -3.65 -12.58
CA LEU A 8 20.08 -3.92 -13.63
C LEU A 8 19.43 -2.64 -14.16
N ILE A 9 19.08 -1.72 -13.27
CA ILE A 9 18.50 -0.43 -13.64
C ILE A 9 19.52 0.40 -14.41
N ASP A 10 20.75 0.47 -13.96
CA ASP A 10 21.83 1.20 -14.63
C ASP A 10 22.14 0.61 -16.01
N ALA A 11 21.89 -0.67 -16.21
CA ALA A 11 22.01 -1.36 -17.49
C ALA A 11 20.80 -1.18 -18.42
N GLY A 12 19.81 -0.38 -18.02
CA GLY A 12 18.66 -0.05 -18.86
C GLY A 12 17.42 -0.93 -18.64
N ALA A 13 17.34 -1.69 -17.55
CA ALA A 13 16.14 -2.46 -17.23
C ALA A 13 14.94 -1.51 -17.02
N ASP A 14 13.77 -1.91 -17.51
CA ASP A 14 12.53 -1.15 -17.32
C ASP A 14 12.02 -1.33 -15.89
N VAL A 15 12.14 -0.27 -15.09
CA VAL A 15 11.72 -0.25 -13.70
C VAL A 15 10.21 -0.44 -13.52
N ASN A 16 9.43 -0.15 -14.56
CA ASN A 16 7.96 -0.24 -14.55
C ASN A 16 7.43 -1.47 -15.30
N ALA A 17 8.30 -2.42 -15.65
CA ALA A 17 7.87 -3.66 -16.29
C ALA A 17 6.87 -4.42 -15.41
N LYS A 18 5.84 -4.97 -16.02
CA LYS A 18 4.79 -5.74 -15.36
C LYS A 18 4.89 -7.21 -15.73
N ASP A 19 4.68 -8.07 -14.74
CA ASP A 19 4.57 -9.52 -14.98
C ASP A 19 3.17 -9.90 -15.51
N ASP A 20 2.90 -11.19 -15.65
CA ASP A 20 1.63 -11.71 -16.17
C ASP A 20 0.40 -11.31 -15.35
N ARG A 21 0.61 -10.88 -14.11
CA ARG A 21 -0.46 -10.42 -13.21
C ARG A 21 -0.50 -8.89 -13.08
N GLY A 22 0.24 -8.19 -13.92
CA GLY A 22 0.35 -6.74 -13.87
C GLY A 22 1.18 -6.23 -12.70
N ARG A 23 1.96 -7.07 -12.05
CA ARG A 23 2.75 -6.70 -10.87
C ARG A 23 4.09 -6.11 -11.27
N THR A 24 4.50 -5.07 -10.56
CA THR A 24 5.80 -4.42 -10.75
C THR A 24 6.80 -4.86 -9.68
N ALA A 25 8.08 -4.58 -9.92
CA ALA A 25 9.13 -4.82 -8.92
C ALA A 25 8.86 -4.03 -7.63
N LEU A 26 8.31 -2.82 -7.75
CA LEU A 26 7.97 -1.99 -6.58
C LEU A 26 6.92 -2.70 -5.69
N MET A 27 5.87 -3.24 -6.28
CA MET A 27 4.84 -3.97 -5.53
C MET A 27 5.43 -5.14 -4.76
N ARG A 28 6.32 -5.90 -5.41
CA ARG A 28 6.99 -7.05 -4.76
C ARG A 28 7.91 -6.61 -3.62
N ALA A 29 8.72 -5.58 -3.86
CA ALA A 29 9.60 -5.04 -2.83
C ALA A 29 8.82 -4.54 -1.61
N CYS A 30 7.66 -3.90 -1.84
CA CYS A 30 6.79 -3.42 -0.78
C CYS A 30 6.14 -4.56 0.01
N LEU A 31 5.69 -5.61 -0.67
CA LEU A 31 5.14 -6.80 -0.01
C LEU A 31 6.17 -7.46 0.92
N LEU A 32 7.44 -7.46 0.51
CA LEU A 32 8.52 -8.09 1.26
C LEU A 32 9.19 -7.15 2.27
N GLY A 33 8.84 -5.87 2.28
CA GLY A 33 9.44 -4.88 3.18
C GLY A 33 10.90 -4.59 2.88
N GLN A 34 11.30 -4.66 1.61
CA GLN A 34 12.67 -4.41 1.17
C GLN A 34 12.89 -2.92 0.93
N ASP A 35 12.95 -2.13 1.99
CA ASP A 35 12.92 -0.66 1.94
C ASP A 35 14.00 -0.05 1.07
N ARG A 36 15.22 -0.59 1.11
CA ARG A 36 16.32 -0.10 0.27
C ARG A 36 16.08 -0.35 -1.21
N CYS A 37 15.41 -1.45 -1.56
CA CYS A 37 15.01 -1.71 -2.94
C CYS A 37 13.87 -0.78 -3.35
N VAL A 38 12.94 -0.52 -2.45
CA VAL A 38 11.85 0.45 -2.68
C VAL A 38 12.42 1.82 -3.00
N GLU A 39 13.37 2.30 -2.20
CA GLU A 39 14.04 3.59 -2.45
C GLU A 39 14.72 3.62 -3.83
N VAL A 40 15.49 2.59 -4.17
CA VAL A 40 16.17 2.51 -5.46
C VAL A 40 15.18 2.53 -6.61
N LEU A 41 14.09 1.79 -6.50
CA LEU A 41 13.05 1.75 -7.53
C LEU A 41 12.35 3.11 -7.70
N LEU A 42 12.00 3.75 -6.61
CA LEU A 42 11.35 5.08 -6.65
C LEU A 42 12.29 6.14 -7.21
N ASP A 43 13.57 6.13 -6.81
CA ASP A 43 14.58 7.05 -7.33
C ASP A 43 14.82 6.85 -8.82
N ALA A 44 14.62 5.63 -9.33
CA ALA A 44 14.75 5.29 -10.75
C ALA A 44 13.47 5.53 -11.56
N GLY A 45 12.43 6.12 -10.95
CA GLY A 45 11.20 6.47 -11.66
C GLY A 45 10.10 5.41 -11.63
N ALA A 46 10.13 4.49 -10.65
CA ALA A 46 9.02 3.57 -10.47
C ALA A 46 7.72 4.33 -10.22
N LYS A 47 6.65 3.94 -10.91
CA LYS A 47 5.33 4.57 -10.77
C LYS A 47 4.67 4.06 -9.49
N ILE A 48 4.69 4.89 -8.46
CA ILE A 48 4.26 4.53 -7.11
C ILE A 48 2.80 4.11 -7.03
N ASN A 49 1.94 4.63 -7.90
CA ASN A 49 0.50 4.39 -7.89
C ASN A 49 0.03 3.37 -8.93
N ASP A 50 0.93 2.68 -9.61
CA ASP A 50 0.56 1.59 -10.51
C ASP A 50 -0.22 0.52 -9.75
N GLN A 51 -1.20 -0.07 -10.42
CA GLN A 51 -2.04 -1.13 -9.87
C GLN A 51 -1.91 -2.38 -10.72
N ASP A 52 -1.91 -3.55 -10.06
CA ASP A 52 -1.89 -4.84 -10.77
C ASP A 52 -3.27 -5.18 -11.34
N GLU A 53 -3.42 -6.38 -11.90
CA GLU A 53 -4.68 -6.81 -12.55
C GLU A 53 -5.85 -6.95 -11.59
N VAL A 54 -5.59 -7.10 -10.28
CA VAL A 54 -6.66 -7.09 -9.25
C VAL A 54 -6.83 -5.72 -8.60
N GLY A 55 -6.11 -4.72 -9.10
CA GLY A 55 -6.21 -3.34 -8.63
C GLY A 55 -5.36 -3.01 -7.41
N ARG A 56 -4.41 -3.86 -7.03
CA ARG A 56 -3.55 -3.61 -5.87
C ARG A 56 -2.40 -2.69 -6.22
N SER A 57 -2.16 -1.70 -5.37
CA SER A 57 -1.02 -0.80 -5.43
C SER A 57 0.10 -1.28 -4.49
N ALA A 58 1.29 -0.68 -4.62
CA ALA A 58 2.42 -0.94 -3.72
C ALA A 58 2.04 -0.66 -2.25
N LEU A 59 1.32 0.44 -2.00
CA LEU A 59 0.87 0.79 -0.64
C LEU A 59 -0.07 -0.28 -0.06
N MET A 60 -1.00 -0.79 -0.86
CA MET A 60 -1.90 -1.86 -0.43
C MET A 60 -1.13 -3.13 -0.08
N GLU A 61 -0.12 -3.51 -0.89
CA GLU A 61 0.72 -4.67 -0.61
C GLU A 61 1.48 -4.51 0.72
N ALA A 62 2.05 -3.34 0.97
CA ALA A 62 2.72 -3.04 2.22
C ALA A 62 1.77 -3.09 3.42
N CYS A 63 0.53 -2.61 3.26
CA CYS A 63 -0.48 -2.66 4.31
C CYS A 63 -0.95 -4.09 4.59
N ILE A 64 -1.14 -4.91 3.56
CA ILE A 64 -1.51 -6.33 3.70
C ILE A 64 -0.43 -7.07 4.49
N ALA A 65 0.83 -6.83 4.18
CA ALA A 65 1.98 -7.48 4.82
C ALA A 65 2.40 -6.78 6.12
N PHE A 66 1.76 -5.67 6.48
CA PHE A 66 2.07 -4.84 7.64
C PHE A 66 3.55 -4.46 7.71
N LYS A 67 4.09 -3.94 6.60
CA LYS A 67 5.47 -3.47 6.51
C LYS A 67 5.54 -1.99 6.91
N ARG A 68 5.69 -1.74 8.18
CA ARG A 68 5.55 -0.41 8.81
C ARG A 68 6.46 0.64 8.19
N ASP A 69 7.74 0.35 8.04
CA ASP A 69 8.73 1.29 7.50
C ASP A 69 8.51 1.53 6.00
N THR A 70 8.14 0.49 5.27
CA THR A 70 7.78 0.58 3.86
C THR A 70 6.56 1.47 3.65
N ILE A 71 5.54 1.30 4.48
CA ILE A 71 4.33 2.14 4.43
C ILE A 71 4.71 3.60 4.64
N HIS A 72 5.52 3.88 5.66
CA HIS A 72 5.99 5.24 5.93
C HIS A 72 6.73 5.83 4.73
N LEU A 73 7.66 5.07 4.16
CA LEU A 73 8.43 5.48 2.99
C LEU A 73 7.52 5.81 1.79
N LEU A 74 6.53 4.96 1.51
CA LEU A 74 5.59 5.19 0.41
C LEU A 74 4.76 6.46 0.64
N LEU A 75 4.30 6.69 1.86
CA LEU A 75 3.53 7.89 2.20
C LEU A 75 4.37 9.16 2.08
N GLU A 76 5.63 9.13 2.53
CA GLU A 76 6.58 10.23 2.37
C GLU A 76 6.89 10.54 0.89
N ARG A 77 6.76 9.54 0.02
CA ARG A 77 6.94 9.66 -1.43
C ARG A 77 5.62 9.92 -2.16
N ASN A 78 4.60 10.38 -1.45
CA ASN A 78 3.30 10.80 -2.00
C ASN A 78 2.48 9.69 -2.67
N ALA A 79 2.55 8.46 -2.16
CA ALA A 79 1.64 7.41 -2.58
C ALA A 79 0.18 7.85 -2.39
N ASP A 80 -0.68 7.57 -3.36
CA ASP A 80 -2.10 7.87 -3.27
C ASP A 80 -2.75 6.90 -2.26
N VAL A 81 -3.18 7.44 -1.11
CA VAL A 81 -3.78 6.66 -0.03
C VAL A 81 -5.20 6.20 -0.34
N ASN A 82 -5.86 6.80 -1.33
CA ASN A 82 -7.27 6.55 -1.65
C ASN A 82 -7.47 5.70 -2.89
N LEU A 83 -6.42 5.09 -3.42
CA LEU A 83 -6.57 4.08 -4.46
C LEU A 83 -7.40 2.90 -3.91
N PHE A 84 -8.18 2.27 -4.77
CA PHE A 84 -8.98 1.12 -4.42
C PHE A 84 -8.76 -0.02 -5.43
N ASP A 85 -8.86 -1.24 -4.94
CA ASP A 85 -8.72 -2.42 -5.79
C ASP A 85 -10.02 -2.70 -6.57
N ASN A 86 -10.05 -3.80 -7.31
CA ASN A 86 -11.20 -4.16 -8.15
C ASN A 86 -12.49 -4.44 -7.35
N ASN A 87 -12.37 -4.63 -6.04
CA ASN A 87 -13.52 -4.77 -5.12
C ASN A 87 -13.85 -3.47 -4.39
N GLY A 88 -13.16 -2.37 -4.73
CA GLY A 88 -13.33 -1.08 -4.06
C GLY A 88 -12.63 -0.98 -2.71
N VAL A 89 -11.74 -1.92 -2.37
CA VAL A 89 -11.06 -1.98 -1.07
C VAL A 89 -9.85 -1.05 -1.07
N THR A 90 -9.77 -0.17 -0.07
CA THR A 90 -8.69 0.79 0.11
C THR A 90 -7.64 0.27 1.09
N ALA A 91 -6.49 0.95 1.16
CA ALA A 91 -5.46 0.68 2.15
C ALA A 91 -6.00 0.85 3.59
N LEU A 92 -6.84 1.87 3.82
CA LEU A 92 -7.46 2.11 5.12
C LEU A 92 -8.35 0.95 5.56
N MET A 93 -9.15 0.38 4.65
CA MET A 93 -9.97 -0.79 4.93
C MET A 93 -9.11 -2.00 5.30
N ARG A 94 -7.96 -2.19 4.64
CA ARG A 94 -7.00 -3.25 4.98
C ARG A 94 -6.42 -3.08 6.38
N ALA A 95 -6.02 -1.86 6.73
CA ALA A 95 -5.50 -1.52 8.04
C ALA A 95 -6.55 -1.74 9.15
N ALA A 96 -7.79 -1.35 8.88
CA ALA A 96 -8.91 -1.55 9.79
C ALA A 96 -9.17 -3.05 10.05
N TYR A 97 -9.19 -3.85 9.00
CA TYR A 97 -9.34 -5.31 9.11
C TYR A 97 -8.19 -5.93 9.89
N GLY A 98 -6.97 -5.47 9.66
CA GLY A 98 -5.77 -5.94 10.35
C GLY A 98 -5.75 -5.61 11.84
N GLY A 99 -6.50 -4.57 12.25
CA GLY A 99 -6.56 -4.16 13.65
C GLY A 99 -5.34 -3.39 14.11
N TYR A 100 -4.78 -2.53 13.24
CA TYR A 100 -3.56 -1.76 13.51
C TYR A 100 -3.89 -0.27 13.74
N PRO A 101 -4.18 0.17 14.98
CA PRO A 101 -4.57 1.56 15.24
C PRO A 101 -3.56 2.60 14.77
N SER A 102 -2.26 2.36 15.00
CA SER A 102 -1.22 3.30 14.59
C SER A 102 -1.14 3.45 13.07
N LEU A 103 -1.39 2.37 12.32
CA LEU A 103 -1.42 2.41 10.88
C LEU A 103 -2.67 3.15 10.37
N VAL A 104 -3.82 2.89 10.98
CA VAL A 104 -5.08 3.59 10.65
C VAL A 104 -4.90 5.09 10.86
N GLU A 105 -4.37 5.50 12.01
CA GLU A 105 -4.09 6.91 12.30
C GLU A 105 -3.13 7.52 11.29
N LYS A 106 -2.07 6.82 10.93
CA LYS A 106 -1.09 7.29 9.94
C LYS A 106 -1.74 7.50 8.58
N LEU A 107 -2.53 6.53 8.09
CA LEU A 107 -3.21 6.67 6.80
C LEU A 107 -4.17 7.86 6.81
N LEU A 108 -4.93 8.04 7.89
CA LEU A 108 -5.82 9.20 8.04
C LEU A 108 -5.03 10.52 8.05
N ALA A 109 -3.88 10.57 8.72
CA ALA A 109 -3.02 11.74 8.74
C ALA A 109 -2.50 12.13 7.36
N TYR A 110 -2.33 11.14 6.46
CA TYR A 110 -1.93 11.36 5.06
C TYR A 110 -3.12 11.51 4.11
N GLY A 111 -4.32 11.69 4.63
CA GLY A 111 -5.49 12.03 3.83
C GLY A 111 -6.37 10.86 3.40
N ALA A 112 -6.25 9.69 4.03
CA ALA A 112 -7.15 8.59 3.74
C ALA A 112 -8.60 8.98 4.05
N ASP A 113 -9.50 8.69 3.11
CA ASP A 113 -10.92 8.98 3.24
C ASP A 113 -11.63 7.79 3.91
N LYS A 114 -12.04 7.99 5.15
CA LYS A 114 -12.73 6.95 5.94
C LYS A 114 -14.14 6.64 5.44
N ASP A 115 -14.72 7.51 4.61
CA ASP A 115 -16.08 7.38 4.11
C ASP A 115 -16.17 6.72 2.73
N MET A 116 -15.05 6.38 2.11
CA MET A 116 -15.05 5.60 0.88
C MET A 116 -15.67 4.23 1.12
N THR A 117 -16.46 3.79 0.17
CA THR A 117 -17.15 2.50 0.24
C THR A 117 -16.57 1.50 -0.76
N ASP A 118 -16.52 0.24 -0.38
CA ASP A 118 -16.23 -0.85 -1.32
C ASP A 118 -17.47 -1.14 -2.19
N LYS A 119 -17.37 -2.13 -3.07
CA LYS A 119 -18.48 -2.51 -3.96
C LYS A 119 -19.71 -3.03 -3.24
N GLN A 120 -19.59 -3.38 -1.96
CA GLN A 120 -20.69 -3.84 -1.12
C GLN A 120 -21.23 -2.74 -0.20
N GLY A 121 -20.76 -1.49 -0.39
CA GLY A 121 -21.20 -0.35 0.39
C GLY A 121 -20.57 -0.27 1.79
N ARG A 122 -19.52 -1.03 2.07
CA ARG A 122 -18.86 -1.03 3.38
C ARG A 122 -17.79 0.06 3.44
N VAL A 123 -17.74 0.77 4.56
CA VAL A 123 -16.67 1.74 4.89
C VAL A 123 -15.59 1.05 5.73
N ALA A 124 -14.48 1.76 6.00
CA ALA A 124 -13.38 1.20 6.78
C ALA A 124 -13.83 0.68 8.16
N LEU A 125 -14.72 1.39 8.83
CA LEU A 125 -15.27 0.96 10.13
C LEU A 125 -15.93 -0.43 10.06
N ASP A 126 -16.57 -0.76 8.94
CA ASP A 126 -17.23 -2.06 8.75
C ASP A 126 -16.23 -3.23 8.66
N TYR A 127 -14.96 -2.94 8.39
CA TYR A 127 -13.90 -3.95 8.33
C TYR A 127 -13.30 -4.28 9.70
N VAL A 128 -13.58 -3.44 10.71
CA VAL A 128 -13.01 -3.64 12.05
C VAL A 128 -13.62 -4.88 12.70
N ARG A 129 -12.74 -5.82 13.07
CA ARG A 129 -13.18 -7.03 13.77
C ARG A 129 -13.55 -6.71 15.20
N GLU A 130 -14.46 -7.49 15.77
CA GLU A 130 -15.08 -7.24 17.10
C GLU A 130 -14.04 -6.95 18.20
N HIS A 131 -12.98 -7.75 18.26
CA HIS A 131 -11.97 -7.60 19.30
C HIS A 131 -11.11 -6.33 19.18
N ASN A 132 -11.16 -5.64 18.04
CA ASN A 132 -10.45 -4.39 17.82
C ASN A 132 -11.36 -3.16 17.86
N ARG A 133 -12.67 -3.37 18.06
CA ARG A 133 -13.66 -2.31 17.90
C ARG A 133 -13.47 -1.17 18.91
N ALA A 134 -13.16 -1.51 20.15
CA ALA A 134 -12.96 -0.50 21.20
C ALA A 134 -11.85 0.50 20.87
N GLN A 135 -10.79 0.03 20.17
CA GLN A 135 -9.64 0.89 19.81
C GLN A 135 -9.87 1.66 18.51
N LEU A 136 -10.51 1.05 17.51
CA LEU A 136 -10.60 1.58 16.16
C LEU A 136 -11.86 2.38 15.87
N GLU A 137 -12.97 2.06 16.52
CA GLU A 137 -14.23 2.78 16.29
C GLU A 137 -14.10 4.29 16.55
N PRO A 138 -13.49 4.76 17.67
CA PRO A 138 -13.33 6.18 17.89
C PRO A 138 -12.50 6.90 16.82
N ILE A 139 -11.56 6.19 16.19
CA ILE A 139 -10.68 6.75 15.17
C ILE A 139 -11.39 6.82 13.80
N LEU A 140 -12.25 5.86 13.50
CA LEU A 140 -12.90 5.70 12.19
C LEU A 140 -14.32 6.26 12.10
N ARG A 141 -14.87 6.76 13.19
CA ARG A 141 -16.18 7.40 13.20
C ARG A 141 -16.26 8.70 12.43
#